data_99f5a42f4c9e076ec705800ce221714b
#
_entry.id   99f5a42f4c9e076ec705800ce221714b
#
_cell.length_a   1.000
_cell.length_b   1.000
_cell.length_c   1.000
_cell.angle_alpha   90.00
_cell.angle_beta   90.00
_cell.angle_gamma   90.00
#
_symmetry.space_group_name_H-M   'P 1'
#
loop_
_entity.id
_entity.type
_entity.pdbx_description
1 polymer ?
#
loop_
_entity_poly.entity_id
_entity_poly.type
_entity_poly.pdbx_seq_one_letter_code
_entity_poly.pdbx_strand_id
1 'polypeptide(L)'
;VGSEMCIRDRYKYSGTGSSGTIAHGLGSAGAIPKMIIVKRLDSADNWCIYHYNIGNTRRIRFNSNDYYGTGSGYWNNTSPTSSVFSIGNSSEVNSSGGSYIAICFCEIAGYSKISSYVGNGSSSKPPFIMTGHKPSFILMKRWDAADHWYIINNKTIGYNDANYGVYPNLDNNEYTGNVYIPRIYSNGFTLNTTDPQMNASGGQYMYMSIGQTLVGSNNIPSTAYWYG
;
A
#
# COMPACT_ATOMS: atom_id res chain seq x y z
N VAL A 1 10.19 5.64 28.52
CA VAL A 1 10.82 5.54 27.19
C VAL A 1 9.73 5.19 26.22
N GLY A 2 9.23 6.19 25.48
CA GLY A 2 8.18 6.00 24.50
C GLY A 2 8.68 5.09 23.38
N SER A 3 7.99 3.99 23.15
CA SER A 3 8.20 3.15 21.99
C SER A 3 7.88 3.99 20.75
N GLU A 4 8.88 4.32 19.96
CA GLU A 4 8.67 4.92 18.65
C GLU A 4 7.86 3.92 17.83
N MET A 5 6.63 4.30 17.52
CA MET A 5 5.71 3.49 16.74
C MET A 5 6.10 3.62 15.27
N CYS A 6 6.95 2.72 14.80
CA CYS A 6 7.48 2.71 13.44
C CYS A 6 6.39 2.25 12.47
N ILE A 7 5.76 3.19 11.76
CA ILE A 7 4.78 2.91 10.69
C ILE A 7 5.46 2.31 9.47
N ARG A 8 6.73 2.69 9.29
CA ARG A 8 7.55 2.39 8.12
C ARG A 8 8.98 2.15 8.53
N ASP A 9 9.57 1.09 8.01
CA ASP A 9 11.01 0.85 8.09
C ASP A 9 11.62 0.68 6.70
N ARG A 10 12.88 1.07 6.56
CA ARG A 10 13.67 0.95 5.33
C ARG A 10 14.90 0.11 5.61
N TYR A 11 15.06 -0.94 4.83
CA TYR A 11 16.20 -1.83 4.96
C TYR A 11 16.91 -2.03 3.62
N LYS A 12 18.23 -1.80 3.62
CA LYS A 12 19.10 -2.07 2.46
C LYS A 12 19.76 -3.42 2.63
N TYR A 13 19.76 -4.25 1.59
CA TYR A 13 20.38 -5.57 1.62
C TYR A 13 21.04 -5.92 0.28
N SER A 14 21.95 -6.90 0.33
CA SER A 14 22.57 -7.50 -0.85
C SER A 14 21.87 -8.82 -1.16
N GLY A 15 21.52 -9.01 -2.43
CA GLY A 15 20.90 -10.25 -2.90
C GLY A 15 21.91 -11.40 -2.91
N THR A 16 21.42 -12.59 -2.65
CA THR A 16 22.21 -13.82 -2.62
C THR A 16 21.95 -14.75 -3.82
N GLY A 17 20.87 -14.52 -4.56
CA GLY A 17 20.39 -15.40 -5.63
C GLY A 17 19.73 -16.68 -5.13
N SER A 18 19.65 -16.88 -3.83
CA SER A 18 19.03 -18.05 -3.18
C SER A 18 17.95 -17.61 -2.19
N SER A 19 16.91 -18.42 -2.03
CA SER A 19 15.85 -18.13 -1.06
C SER A 19 16.42 -17.87 0.35
N GLY A 20 15.89 -16.86 1.02
CA GLY A 20 16.37 -16.44 2.32
C GLY A 20 15.38 -15.54 3.04
N THR A 21 15.85 -14.92 4.12
CA THR A 21 15.06 -13.98 4.91
C THR A 21 15.80 -12.68 5.09
N ILE A 22 15.06 -11.58 5.16
CA ILE A 22 15.57 -10.23 5.42
C ILE A 22 14.94 -9.74 6.72
N ALA A 23 15.77 -9.29 7.65
CA ALA A 23 15.30 -8.65 8.88
C ALA A 23 14.68 -7.29 8.58
N HIS A 24 13.70 -6.88 9.40
CA HIS A 24 13.11 -5.54 9.36
C HIS A 24 13.00 -4.97 10.79
N GLY A 25 13.04 -3.66 10.92
CA GLY A 25 13.04 -2.96 12.21
C GLY A 25 11.67 -2.76 12.86
N LEU A 26 10.57 -3.22 12.27
CA LEU A 26 9.21 -3.08 12.83
C LEU A 26 8.98 -3.97 14.07
N GLY A 27 9.90 -4.90 14.34
CA GLY A 27 9.74 -5.94 15.37
C GLY A 27 9.81 -5.44 16.81
N SER A 28 10.40 -4.25 17.07
CA SER A 28 10.42 -3.66 18.42
C SER A 28 9.02 -3.38 18.98
N ALA A 29 8.02 -3.26 18.11
CA ALA A 29 6.61 -3.14 18.46
C ALA A 29 5.80 -4.42 18.19
N GLY A 30 6.45 -5.55 17.83
CA GLY A 30 5.77 -6.79 17.44
C GLY A 30 4.99 -6.69 16.12
N ALA A 31 5.20 -5.63 15.35
CA ALA A 31 4.41 -5.37 14.15
C ALA A 31 4.84 -6.27 12.98
N ILE A 32 3.86 -6.86 12.31
CA ILE A 32 4.06 -7.66 11.10
C ILE A 32 3.80 -6.78 9.88
N PRO A 33 4.73 -6.71 8.91
CA PRO A 33 4.50 -5.96 7.68
C PRO A 33 3.26 -6.46 6.93
N LYS A 34 2.38 -5.53 6.58
CA LYS A 34 1.19 -5.77 5.75
C LYS A 34 1.46 -5.49 4.27
N MET A 35 2.39 -4.57 4.00
CA MET A 35 2.86 -4.24 2.66
C MET A 35 4.37 -4.07 2.69
N ILE A 36 5.04 -4.64 1.68
CA ILE A 36 6.50 -4.52 1.49
C ILE A 36 6.74 -4.11 0.05
N ILE A 37 7.53 -3.08 -0.15
CA ILE A 37 7.98 -2.63 -1.46
C ILE A 37 9.47 -2.92 -1.56
N VAL A 38 9.88 -3.70 -2.54
CA VAL A 38 11.29 -3.99 -2.83
C VAL A 38 11.68 -3.36 -4.15
N LYS A 39 12.83 -2.68 -4.16
CA LYS A 39 13.43 -2.11 -5.36
C LYS A 39 14.91 -2.47 -5.44
N ARG A 40 15.32 -2.99 -6.60
CA ARG A 40 16.73 -3.13 -6.96
C ARG A 40 17.33 -1.76 -7.28
N LEU A 41 18.53 -1.48 -6.75
CA LEU A 41 19.16 -0.16 -6.82
C LEU A 41 20.29 -0.08 -7.86
N ASP A 42 20.90 -1.21 -8.22
CA ASP A 42 22.08 -1.31 -9.10
C ASP A 42 21.75 -1.72 -10.54
N SER A 43 20.49 -2.02 -10.83
CA SER A 43 20.01 -2.40 -12.15
C SER A 43 18.57 -1.96 -12.39
N ALA A 44 18.21 -1.81 -13.66
CA ALA A 44 16.83 -1.55 -14.08
C ALA A 44 16.00 -2.82 -13.87
N ASP A 45 15.22 -2.85 -12.81
CA ASP A 45 14.30 -3.93 -12.45
C ASP A 45 12.99 -3.35 -11.93
N ASN A 46 11.93 -4.15 -11.85
CA ASN A 46 10.64 -3.66 -11.37
C ASN A 46 10.64 -3.41 -9.86
N TRP A 47 9.71 -2.58 -9.43
CA TRP A 47 9.37 -2.44 -8.01
C TRP A 47 8.42 -3.56 -7.63
N CYS A 48 8.87 -4.49 -6.82
CA CYS A 48 8.10 -5.67 -6.42
C CYS A 48 7.36 -5.41 -5.11
N ILE A 49 6.04 -5.67 -5.09
CA ILE A 49 5.19 -5.43 -3.91
C ILE A 49 4.63 -6.73 -3.39
N TYR A 50 4.80 -6.96 -2.07
CA TYR A 50 4.01 -7.86 -1.25
C TYR A 50 2.83 -7.09 -0.65
N HIS A 51 1.66 -7.71 -0.65
CA HIS A 51 0.50 -7.20 0.09
C HIS A 51 -0.25 -8.38 0.73
N TYR A 52 -0.53 -8.30 2.02
CA TYR A 52 -1.00 -9.44 2.80
C TYR A 52 -2.34 -10.03 2.32
N ASN A 53 -3.26 -9.22 1.80
CA ASN A 53 -4.54 -9.72 1.25
C ASN A 53 -4.38 -10.46 -0.08
N ILE A 54 -3.32 -10.20 -0.84
CA ILE A 54 -3.02 -10.91 -2.09
C ILE A 54 -2.30 -12.23 -1.80
N GLY A 55 -1.61 -12.28 -0.67
CA GLY A 55 -0.91 -13.45 -0.17
C GLY A 55 0.54 -13.56 -0.64
N ASN A 56 1.24 -14.52 -0.08
CA ASN A 56 2.68 -14.71 -0.24
C ASN A 56 3.10 -15.51 -1.49
N THR A 57 2.14 -16.00 -2.26
CA THR A 57 2.37 -16.67 -3.55
C THR A 57 2.31 -15.71 -4.73
N ARG A 58 1.98 -14.43 -4.49
CA ARG A 58 1.73 -13.43 -5.52
C ARG A 58 2.56 -12.17 -5.26
N ARG A 59 2.80 -11.43 -6.35
CA ARG A 59 3.41 -10.10 -6.32
C ARG A 59 2.64 -9.14 -7.20
N ILE A 60 2.71 -7.85 -6.92
CA ILE A 60 2.30 -6.75 -7.79
C ILE A 60 3.54 -5.91 -8.12
N ARG A 61 3.56 -5.29 -9.30
CA ARG A 61 4.59 -4.31 -9.68
C ARG A 61 4.06 -2.90 -9.52
N PHE A 62 4.84 -2.05 -8.86
CA PHE A 62 4.43 -0.65 -8.64
C PHE A 62 4.56 0.21 -9.90
N ASN A 63 5.50 -0.12 -10.75
CA ASN A 63 5.80 0.60 -12.00
C ASN A 63 5.10 -0.01 -13.24
N SER A 64 4.06 -0.81 -13.04
CA SER A 64 3.34 -1.48 -14.12
C SER A 64 1.82 -1.45 -13.86
N ASN A 65 1.04 -1.60 -14.92
CA ASN A 65 -0.40 -1.84 -14.83
C ASN A 65 -0.76 -3.33 -14.75
N ASP A 66 0.22 -4.25 -14.74
CA ASP A 66 -0.04 -5.69 -14.71
C ASP A 66 -0.95 -6.09 -13.53
N TYR A 67 -1.73 -7.14 -13.71
CA TYR A 67 -2.35 -7.86 -12.61
C TYR A 67 -1.28 -8.65 -11.84
N TYR A 68 -1.68 -9.37 -10.78
CA TYR A 68 -0.72 -10.11 -9.96
C TYR A 68 0.06 -11.16 -10.76
N GLY A 69 1.34 -11.29 -10.46
CA GLY A 69 2.15 -12.44 -10.88
C GLY A 69 2.28 -13.44 -9.74
N THR A 70 2.48 -14.72 -10.08
CA THR A 70 2.63 -15.81 -9.12
C THR A 70 4.02 -16.40 -9.15
N GLY A 71 4.44 -17.00 -8.05
CA GLY A 71 5.67 -17.78 -7.98
C GLY A 71 6.40 -17.65 -6.65
N SER A 72 7.09 -18.72 -6.26
CA SER A 72 7.93 -18.75 -5.04
C SER A 72 9.18 -17.86 -5.15
N GLY A 73 9.57 -17.47 -6.36
CA GLY A 73 10.74 -16.63 -6.59
C GLY A 73 10.68 -15.24 -5.95
N TYR A 74 9.50 -14.77 -5.54
CA TYR A 74 9.33 -13.46 -4.91
C TYR A 74 9.42 -13.55 -3.39
N TRP A 75 8.42 -14.13 -2.74
CA TRP A 75 8.26 -14.17 -1.27
C TRP A 75 8.47 -15.56 -0.69
N ASN A 76 9.05 -16.48 -1.47
CA ASN A 76 9.28 -17.88 -1.09
C ASN A 76 8.04 -18.56 -0.49
N ASN A 77 6.84 -18.21 -0.96
CA ASN A 77 5.55 -18.68 -0.47
C ASN A 77 5.40 -18.59 1.08
N THR A 78 6.10 -17.65 1.69
CA THR A 78 6.16 -17.49 3.15
C THR A 78 5.74 -16.09 3.55
N SER A 79 4.78 -15.99 4.47
CA SER A 79 4.31 -14.70 4.99
C SER A 79 5.35 -14.06 5.91
N PRO A 80 5.42 -12.72 5.96
CA PRO A 80 6.26 -12.02 6.92
C PRO A 80 5.90 -12.36 8.36
N THR A 81 6.90 -12.29 9.22
CA THR A 81 6.78 -12.39 10.68
C THR A 81 7.00 -11.01 11.32
N SER A 82 7.04 -10.94 12.65
CA SER A 82 7.40 -9.72 13.37
C SER A 82 8.89 -9.37 13.31
N SER A 83 9.73 -10.24 12.73
CA SER A 83 11.19 -10.02 12.68
C SER A 83 11.77 -10.04 11.27
N VAL A 84 11.19 -10.85 10.37
CA VAL A 84 11.72 -11.05 9.03
C VAL A 84 10.61 -11.15 7.98
N PHE A 85 10.96 -10.86 6.73
CA PHE A 85 10.20 -11.30 5.56
C PHE A 85 11.06 -12.21 4.69
N SER A 86 10.43 -13.12 3.96
CA SER A 86 11.10 -14.09 3.09
C SER A 86 11.22 -13.56 1.68
N ILE A 87 12.32 -13.89 1.00
CA ILE A 87 12.57 -13.63 -0.41
C ILE A 87 12.95 -14.93 -1.12
N GLY A 88 12.53 -15.05 -2.37
CA GLY A 88 12.95 -16.14 -3.26
C GLY A 88 14.21 -15.78 -4.05
N ASN A 89 14.30 -16.26 -5.28
CA ASN A 89 15.46 -16.06 -6.16
C ASN A 89 15.19 -15.18 -7.39
N SER A 90 14.02 -14.52 -7.46
CA SER A 90 13.71 -13.59 -8.55
C SER A 90 14.66 -12.38 -8.54
N SER A 91 15.12 -11.95 -9.72
CA SER A 91 15.96 -10.76 -9.87
C SER A 91 15.31 -9.49 -9.33
N GLU A 92 13.98 -9.41 -9.32
CA GLU A 92 13.24 -8.27 -8.78
C GLU A 92 13.45 -8.09 -7.27
N VAL A 93 13.83 -9.14 -6.54
CA VAL A 93 13.99 -9.12 -5.08
C VAL A 93 15.32 -9.66 -4.59
N ASN A 94 16.05 -10.50 -5.34
CA ASN A 94 17.21 -11.23 -4.80
C ASN A 94 18.21 -11.78 -5.83
N SER A 95 18.59 -11.01 -6.84
CA SER A 95 19.71 -11.41 -7.73
C SER A 95 21.02 -11.47 -6.97
N SER A 96 21.86 -12.46 -7.23
CA SER A 96 23.18 -12.60 -6.59
C SER A 96 24.03 -11.34 -6.77
N GLY A 97 24.55 -10.78 -5.68
CA GLY A 97 25.34 -9.55 -5.66
C GLY A 97 24.53 -8.26 -5.91
N GLY A 98 23.23 -8.35 -6.21
CA GLY A 98 22.37 -7.18 -6.43
C GLY A 98 22.15 -6.36 -5.16
N SER A 99 22.06 -5.04 -5.29
CA SER A 99 21.76 -4.13 -4.18
C SER A 99 20.28 -3.78 -4.16
N TYR A 100 19.63 -3.91 -3.00
CA TYR A 100 18.17 -3.73 -2.84
C TYR A 100 17.84 -2.82 -1.66
N ILE A 101 16.66 -2.17 -1.78
CA ILE A 101 16.00 -1.54 -0.65
C ILE A 101 14.62 -2.17 -0.48
N ALA A 102 14.27 -2.49 0.76
CA ALA A 102 12.92 -2.87 1.16
C ALA A 102 12.30 -1.75 2.00
N ILE A 103 11.04 -1.43 1.74
CA ILE A 103 10.24 -0.50 2.54
C ILE A 103 9.07 -1.30 3.08
N CYS A 104 9.04 -1.49 4.39
CA CYS A 104 8.03 -2.28 5.10
C CYS A 104 7.03 -1.36 5.78
N PHE A 105 5.75 -1.65 5.61
CA PHE A 105 4.64 -0.90 6.22
C PHE A 105 3.79 -1.81 7.10
N CYS A 106 3.42 -1.33 8.27
CA CYS A 106 2.45 -1.95 9.16
C CYS A 106 1.22 -1.07 9.35
N GLU A 107 0.16 -1.66 9.90
CA GLU A 107 -1.03 -0.92 10.31
C GLU A 107 -0.87 -0.35 11.71
N ILE A 108 -1.41 0.87 11.89
CA ILE A 108 -1.54 1.52 13.18
C ILE A 108 -2.99 1.98 13.32
N ALA A 109 -3.67 1.46 14.33
CA ALA A 109 -5.07 1.82 14.61
C ALA A 109 -5.24 3.33 14.70
N GLY A 110 -6.25 3.87 14.02
CA GLY A 110 -6.53 5.30 13.98
C GLY A 110 -5.61 6.13 13.06
N TYR A 111 -4.59 5.53 12.44
CA TYR A 111 -3.64 6.27 11.60
C TYR A 111 -3.36 5.64 10.24
N SER A 112 -3.15 4.35 10.15
CA SER A 112 -2.87 3.68 8.87
C SER A 112 -3.63 2.37 8.72
N LYS A 113 -4.11 2.12 7.50
CA LYS A 113 -4.82 0.90 7.12
C LYS A 113 -4.28 0.37 5.80
N ILE A 114 -3.94 -0.90 5.77
CA ILE A 114 -3.53 -1.63 4.58
C ILE A 114 -4.50 -2.78 4.42
N SER A 115 -5.35 -2.75 3.39
CA SER A 115 -6.42 -3.75 3.26
C SER A 115 -6.87 -3.88 1.80
N SER A 116 -7.99 -4.54 1.59
CA SER A 116 -8.61 -4.75 0.29
C SER A 116 -10.11 -4.48 0.36
N TYR A 117 -10.70 -4.26 -0.79
CA TYR A 117 -12.16 -4.20 -0.95
C TYR A 117 -12.57 -4.85 -2.28
N VAL A 118 -13.85 -5.13 -2.41
CA VAL A 118 -14.47 -5.60 -3.64
C VAL A 118 -15.39 -4.51 -4.18
N GLY A 119 -15.20 -4.16 -5.44
CA GLY A 119 -16.06 -3.21 -6.14
C GLY A 119 -17.45 -3.78 -6.39
N ASN A 120 -18.46 -2.92 -6.45
CA ASN A 120 -19.83 -3.32 -6.74
C ASN A 120 -20.39 -2.73 -8.05
N GLY A 121 -19.61 -1.95 -8.79
CA GLY A 121 -20.01 -1.33 -10.05
C GLY A 121 -21.06 -0.24 -9.92
N SER A 122 -21.33 0.28 -8.72
CA SER A 122 -22.37 1.28 -8.49
C SER A 122 -21.78 2.62 -8.08
N SER A 123 -22.06 3.67 -8.85
CA SER A 123 -21.69 5.04 -8.52
C SER A 123 -22.63 5.68 -7.49
N SER A 124 -23.89 5.25 -7.45
CA SER A 124 -24.91 5.77 -6.54
C SER A 124 -24.94 5.09 -5.18
N LYS A 125 -24.46 3.85 -5.10
CA LYS A 125 -24.38 3.03 -3.88
C LYS A 125 -23.03 2.32 -3.81
N PRO A 126 -21.89 3.05 -3.82
CA PRO A 126 -20.56 2.43 -3.76
C PRO A 126 -20.33 1.75 -2.41
N PRO A 127 -19.41 0.78 -2.32
CA PRO A 127 -19.05 0.21 -1.04
C PRO A 127 -18.39 1.28 -0.17
N PHE A 128 -18.71 1.27 1.13
CA PHE A 128 -17.99 2.05 2.11
C PHE A 128 -16.76 1.29 2.57
N ILE A 129 -15.59 1.86 2.36
CA ILE A 129 -14.30 1.27 2.73
C ILE A 129 -13.85 1.87 4.06
N MET A 130 -14.00 1.09 5.14
CA MET A 130 -13.66 1.52 6.49
C MET A 130 -12.14 1.47 6.70
N THR A 131 -11.57 2.58 7.14
CA THR A 131 -10.13 2.70 7.46
C THR A 131 -9.87 2.84 8.96
N GLY A 132 -10.89 3.23 9.74
CA GLY A 132 -10.76 3.52 11.17
C GLY A 132 -10.12 4.88 11.46
N HIS A 133 -9.90 5.70 10.44
CA HIS A 133 -9.41 7.07 10.51
C HIS A 133 -9.89 7.84 9.28
N LYS A 134 -9.79 9.15 9.33
CA LYS A 134 -10.03 10.00 8.16
C LYS A 134 -8.82 9.91 7.23
N PRO A 135 -8.96 9.36 6.01
CA PRO A 135 -7.85 9.29 5.06
C PRO A 135 -7.36 10.69 4.65
N SER A 136 -6.04 10.87 4.63
CA SER A 136 -5.37 12.00 3.97
C SER A 136 -4.62 11.58 2.73
N PHE A 137 -4.27 10.30 2.64
CA PHE A 137 -3.58 9.68 1.52
C PHE A 137 -4.15 8.28 1.32
N ILE A 138 -4.45 7.92 0.07
CA ILE A 138 -4.89 6.59 -0.33
C ILE A 138 -4.11 6.20 -1.58
N LEU A 139 -3.36 5.12 -1.50
CA LEU A 139 -2.75 4.44 -2.63
C LEU A 139 -3.56 3.19 -2.91
N MET A 140 -4.02 2.99 -4.13
CA MET A 140 -4.82 1.81 -4.49
C MET A 140 -4.44 1.23 -5.83
N LYS A 141 -4.80 -0.03 -6.02
CA LYS A 141 -4.68 -0.75 -7.29
C LYS A 141 -5.70 -1.87 -7.37
N ARG A 142 -6.31 -2.02 -8.53
CA ARG A 142 -6.95 -3.27 -8.91
C ARG A 142 -5.88 -4.34 -9.13
N TRP A 143 -6.02 -5.51 -8.49
CA TRP A 143 -4.98 -6.54 -8.58
C TRP A 143 -5.40 -7.79 -9.34
N ASP A 144 -6.70 -7.98 -9.62
CA ASP A 144 -7.27 -9.10 -10.37
C ASP A 144 -7.34 -8.86 -11.88
N ALA A 145 -7.07 -7.64 -12.33
CA ALA A 145 -7.01 -7.26 -13.74
C ALA A 145 -5.89 -6.25 -13.99
N ALA A 146 -5.51 -6.08 -15.26
CA ALA A 146 -4.56 -5.05 -15.67
C ALA A 146 -5.19 -3.67 -15.52
N ASP A 147 -4.62 -2.88 -14.61
CA ASP A 147 -5.07 -1.52 -14.30
C ASP A 147 -3.94 -0.70 -13.68
N HIS A 148 -4.05 0.62 -13.66
CA HIS A 148 -3.01 1.49 -13.12
C HIS A 148 -3.12 1.62 -11.60
N TRP A 149 -2.02 2.01 -10.97
CA TRP A 149 -2.01 2.51 -9.61
C TRP A 149 -2.65 3.89 -9.56
N TYR A 150 -3.30 4.20 -8.46
CA TYR A 150 -3.92 5.50 -8.28
C TYR A 150 -3.68 6.04 -6.88
N ILE A 151 -3.34 7.33 -6.79
CA ILE A 151 -3.17 8.05 -5.53
C ILE A 151 -4.24 9.11 -5.42
N ILE A 152 -4.92 9.12 -4.28
CA ILE A 152 -5.86 10.14 -3.85
C ILE A 152 -5.31 10.78 -2.58
N ASN A 153 -5.41 12.09 -2.47
CA ASN A 153 -5.08 12.79 -1.23
C ASN A 153 -6.06 13.93 -0.95
N ASN A 154 -6.14 14.39 0.29
CA ASN A 154 -7.05 15.43 0.72
C ASN A 154 -6.47 16.85 0.60
N LYS A 155 -5.32 17.00 -0.07
CA LYS A 155 -4.61 18.28 -0.21
C LYS A 155 -4.64 18.83 -1.63
N THR A 156 -4.88 17.99 -2.64
CA THR A 156 -4.83 18.40 -4.04
C THR A 156 -5.99 19.27 -4.46
N ILE A 157 -7.21 19.03 -4.06
CA ILE A 157 -8.35 19.95 -4.24
C ILE A 157 -9.51 19.63 -3.32
N GLY A 158 -10.29 20.70 -3.08
CA GLY A 158 -11.64 20.81 -2.56
C GLY A 158 -12.15 19.59 -1.82
N TYR A 159 -12.56 19.82 -0.66
CA TYR A 159 -12.98 18.87 0.31
C TYR A 159 -14.24 18.11 -0.14
N ASN A 160 -14.11 16.79 -0.34
CA ASN A 160 -15.12 15.89 -0.87
C ASN A 160 -15.58 16.18 -2.32
N ASP A 161 -15.70 15.10 -3.08
CA ASP A 161 -15.67 15.05 -4.52
C ASP A 161 -14.30 15.49 -5.07
N ALA A 162 -13.21 15.02 -4.39
CA ALA A 162 -11.84 15.19 -4.86
C ALA A 162 -11.68 14.45 -6.19
N ASN A 163 -11.75 15.21 -7.29
CA ASN A 163 -11.68 14.66 -8.64
C ASN A 163 -10.23 14.51 -9.13
N TYR A 164 -9.26 14.89 -8.30
CA TYR A 164 -7.86 14.94 -8.66
C TYR A 164 -7.11 13.76 -8.07
N GLY A 165 -6.29 13.16 -8.88
CA GLY A 165 -5.43 12.09 -8.47
C GLY A 165 -4.28 11.88 -9.45
N VAL A 166 -3.33 11.06 -9.08
CA VAL A 166 -2.17 10.77 -9.92
C VAL A 166 -2.00 9.27 -10.12
N TYR A 167 -1.45 8.94 -11.28
CA TYR A 167 -1.02 7.59 -11.63
C TYR A 167 0.49 7.48 -11.35
N PRO A 168 0.93 6.91 -10.23
CA PRO A 168 2.36 6.88 -9.87
C PRO A 168 3.20 5.98 -10.78
N ASN A 169 2.58 5.19 -11.64
CA ASN A 169 3.23 4.33 -12.63
C ASN A 169 3.16 4.87 -14.06
N LEU A 170 2.75 6.10 -14.24
CA LEU A 170 2.70 6.79 -15.53
C LEU A 170 3.37 8.16 -15.40
N ASP A 171 3.77 8.70 -16.54
CA ASP A 171 4.28 10.08 -16.70
C ASP A 171 3.18 11.09 -17.08
N ASN A 172 1.92 10.72 -16.90
CA ASN A 172 0.77 11.57 -17.18
C ASN A 172 0.68 12.72 -16.17
N ASN A 173 0.08 13.81 -16.62
CA ASN A 173 -0.35 14.90 -15.76
C ASN A 173 -1.35 14.41 -14.70
N GLU A 174 -1.53 15.19 -13.64
CA GLU A 174 -2.60 14.96 -12.66
C GLU A 174 -3.94 14.81 -13.37
N TYR A 175 -4.68 13.76 -12.98
CA TYR A 175 -6.01 13.53 -13.52
C TYR A 175 -7.02 14.47 -12.83
N THR A 176 -7.76 15.23 -13.64
CA THR A 176 -8.70 16.28 -13.18
C THR A 176 -10.15 16.04 -13.60
N GLY A 177 -10.46 14.86 -14.12
CA GLY A 177 -11.79 14.52 -14.64
C GLY A 177 -12.77 14.05 -13.56
N ASN A 178 -14.06 14.16 -13.85
CA ASN A 178 -15.15 13.75 -12.94
C ASN A 178 -15.49 12.26 -12.98
N VAL A 179 -14.60 11.40 -13.47
CA VAL A 179 -14.85 9.95 -13.56
C VAL A 179 -14.61 9.25 -12.23
N TYR A 180 -13.61 9.70 -11.49
CA TYR A 180 -13.26 9.15 -10.18
C TYR A 180 -13.71 10.10 -9.10
N ILE A 181 -14.75 9.76 -8.36
CA ILE A 181 -15.31 10.63 -7.32
C ILE A 181 -15.09 9.96 -5.95
N PRO A 182 -13.86 10.00 -5.43
CA PRO A 182 -13.61 9.56 -4.08
C PRO A 182 -14.23 10.54 -3.08
N ARG A 183 -14.95 10.02 -2.12
CA ARG A 183 -15.46 10.77 -0.98
C ARG A 183 -14.78 10.29 0.29
N ILE A 184 -14.14 11.22 1.00
CA ILE A 184 -13.40 10.95 2.24
C ILE A 184 -14.30 11.31 3.42
N TYR A 185 -14.44 10.37 4.34
CA TYR A 185 -15.22 10.49 5.58
C TYR A 185 -14.30 10.42 6.80
N SER A 186 -14.84 10.66 7.98
CA SER A 186 -14.07 10.62 9.23
C SER A 186 -13.42 9.28 9.55
N ASN A 187 -13.96 8.18 9.04
CA ASN A 187 -13.51 6.82 9.33
C ASN A 187 -13.35 5.92 8.10
N GLY A 188 -13.32 6.50 6.89
CA GLY A 188 -13.21 5.74 5.65
C GLY A 188 -13.43 6.58 4.39
N PHE A 189 -13.71 5.90 3.30
CA PHE A 189 -13.97 6.53 2.00
C PHE A 189 -14.92 5.70 1.14
N THR A 190 -15.51 6.33 0.13
CA THR A 190 -16.24 5.67 -0.95
C THR A 190 -15.66 6.08 -2.30
N LEU A 191 -15.94 5.28 -3.33
CA LEU A 191 -15.54 5.55 -4.71
C LEU A 191 -16.81 5.59 -5.55
N ASN A 192 -17.35 6.79 -5.74
CA ASN A 192 -18.64 7.03 -6.39
C ASN A 192 -18.50 7.00 -7.92
N THR A 193 -18.05 5.89 -8.43
CA THR A 193 -17.79 5.64 -9.85
C THR A 193 -18.18 4.22 -10.24
N THR A 194 -18.39 4.00 -11.54
CA THR A 194 -18.50 2.67 -12.16
C THR A 194 -17.22 2.26 -12.87
N ASP A 195 -16.18 3.12 -12.81
CA ASP A 195 -14.93 2.89 -13.52
C ASP A 195 -14.22 1.62 -13.01
N PRO A 196 -13.82 0.72 -13.93
CA PRO A 196 -13.17 -0.53 -13.56
C PRO A 196 -11.87 -0.38 -12.76
N GLN A 197 -11.18 0.74 -12.90
CA GLN A 197 -9.95 1.00 -12.15
C GLN A 197 -10.19 1.07 -10.64
N MET A 198 -11.40 1.47 -10.21
CA MET A 198 -11.72 1.70 -8.80
C MET A 198 -12.91 0.91 -8.28
N ASN A 199 -13.92 0.60 -9.12
CA ASN A 199 -15.18 0.04 -8.63
C ASN A 199 -15.87 -0.88 -9.65
N ALA A 200 -15.15 -1.73 -10.40
CA ALA A 200 -15.80 -2.76 -11.21
C ALA A 200 -16.62 -3.70 -10.34
N SER A 201 -17.76 -4.16 -10.84
CA SER A 201 -18.55 -5.18 -10.16
C SER A 201 -17.74 -6.47 -9.98
N GLY A 202 -17.52 -6.90 -8.73
CA GLY A 202 -16.70 -8.06 -8.39
C GLY A 202 -15.18 -7.83 -8.50
N GLY A 203 -14.74 -6.66 -8.99
CA GLY A 203 -13.32 -6.31 -9.08
C GLY A 203 -12.65 -6.27 -7.70
N GLN A 204 -11.42 -6.76 -7.61
CA GLN A 204 -10.68 -6.87 -6.36
C GLN A 204 -9.58 -5.81 -6.29
N TYR A 205 -9.58 -5.05 -5.22
CA TYR A 205 -8.71 -3.89 -5.04
C TYR A 205 -7.93 -4.01 -3.74
N MET A 206 -6.66 -3.63 -3.77
CA MET A 206 -5.86 -3.41 -2.58
C MET A 206 -5.65 -1.92 -2.37
N TYR A 207 -5.45 -1.54 -1.10
CA TYR A 207 -5.15 -0.16 -0.77
C TYR A 207 -4.26 -0.03 0.46
N MET A 208 -3.55 1.10 0.51
CA MET A 208 -2.92 1.64 1.70
C MET A 208 -3.51 3.02 1.95
N SER A 209 -4.03 3.25 3.15
CA SER A 209 -4.54 4.54 3.61
C SER A 209 -3.73 5.05 4.79
N ILE A 210 -3.41 6.35 4.76
CA ILE A 210 -2.74 7.05 5.86
C ILE A 210 -3.64 8.20 6.29
N GLY A 211 -3.87 8.32 7.59
CA GLY A 211 -4.66 9.37 8.20
C GLY A 211 -3.91 10.68 8.32
N GLN A 212 -4.64 11.75 8.53
CA GLN A 212 -4.08 13.04 8.87
C GLN A 212 -3.71 13.06 10.36
N THR A 213 -2.43 13.27 10.65
CA THR A 213 -1.99 13.62 12.00
C THR A 213 -2.49 15.03 12.34
N LEU A 214 -3.39 15.12 13.30
CA LEU A 214 -3.64 16.37 14.00
C LEU A 214 -2.55 16.50 15.07
N VAL A 215 -1.65 17.45 14.90
CA VAL A 215 -0.63 17.74 15.91
C VAL A 215 -1.20 18.79 16.84
N GLY A 216 -1.36 18.47 18.11
CA GLY A 216 -1.72 19.43 19.15
C GLY A 216 -0.59 20.44 19.41
N SER A 217 -0.88 21.49 20.16
CA SER A 217 0.08 22.55 20.51
C SER A 217 1.34 22.07 21.25
N ASN A 218 1.34 20.84 21.74
CA ASN A 218 2.44 20.15 22.40
C ASN A 218 3.20 19.15 21.50
N ASN A 219 2.99 19.23 20.18
CA ASN A 219 3.56 18.29 19.19
C ASN A 219 3.17 16.81 19.39
N ILE A 220 2.15 16.53 20.17
CA ILE A 220 1.59 15.17 20.31
C ILE A 220 0.55 14.98 19.20
N PRO A 221 0.68 13.94 18.33
CA PRO A 221 -0.35 13.62 17.36
C PRO A 221 -1.68 13.34 18.09
N SER A 222 -2.75 14.02 17.71
CA SER A 222 -4.09 13.83 18.30
C SER A 222 -4.73 12.48 17.96
N THR A 223 -4.05 11.65 17.16
CA THR A 223 -4.35 10.24 16.92
C THR A 223 -3.78 9.34 18.02
N ALA A 224 -3.09 9.88 19.03
CA ALA A 224 -2.76 9.12 20.23
C ALA A 224 -4.08 8.79 20.96
N TYR A 225 -4.52 7.56 20.87
CA TYR A 225 -5.64 7.04 21.63
C TYR A 225 -5.31 7.11 23.12
N TRP A 226 -6.10 7.85 23.87
CA TRP A 226 -6.19 7.68 25.30
C TRP A 226 -6.99 6.38 25.56
N TYR A 227 -6.30 5.32 25.94
CA TYR A 227 -6.93 4.29 26.73
C TYR A 227 -6.92 4.79 28.19
N GLY A 228 -8.07 5.28 28.63
CA GLY A 228 -8.34 5.45 30.06
C GLY A 228 -8.58 4.11 30.73
#